data_fad2432711793adb3b8c30cc6e8bb95e
#
_entry.id   fad2432711793adb3b8c30cc6e8bb95e
#
_cell.length_a   1.000
_cell.length_b   1.000
_cell.length_c   1.000
_cell.angle_alpha   90.00
_cell.angle_beta   90.00
_cell.angle_gamma   90.00
#
_symmetry.space_group_name_H-M   'P 1'
#
loop_
_entity.id
_entity.type
_entity.pdbx_description
1 polymer ?
#
loop_
_entity_poly.entity_id
_entity_poly.type
_entity_poly.pdbx_seq_one_letter_code
_entity_poly.pdbx_strand_id
1 'polypeptide(L)'
;MIYADLTKHAMAPALDAHKDLNGEAVPGSTHLLMEIRVKCEQAVSVKGKTKSIAMIPFTGETEGKYFTGKVIGAGVDTQKIDPQGKAALSARYMLEGTDYGGNPCRIFIENQGVWGGEFIPLIVTDSPLLAEWEEADLRAAVKGIPGGVMVSVYRKG
;
A
#
# COMPACT_ATOMS: atom_id res chain seq x y z
N MET A 1 -15.04 -4.23 11.74
CA MET A 1 -14.38 -5.28 11.65
C MET A 1 -12.95 -5.13 11.85
N ILE A 2 -12.21 -6.16 11.74
CA ILE A 2 -10.79 -6.15 12.01
C ILE A 2 -10.07 -5.07 11.24
N TYR A 3 -10.33 -4.97 9.95
CA TYR A 3 -9.62 -4.01 9.15
C TYR A 3 -9.97 -2.58 9.53
N ALA A 4 -11.22 -2.33 9.80
CA ALA A 4 -11.67 -0.99 10.17
C ALA A 4 -11.05 -0.55 11.50
N ASP A 5 -10.96 -1.47 12.45
CA ASP A 5 -10.38 -1.13 13.73
C ASP A 5 -8.90 -0.84 13.61
N LEU A 6 -8.19 -1.63 12.84
CA LEU A 6 -6.79 -1.41 12.61
C LEU A 6 -6.54 -0.08 11.90
N THR A 7 -7.40 0.24 10.95
CA THR A 7 -7.29 1.50 10.24
C THR A 7 -7.39 2.68 11.19
N LYS A 8 -8.33 2.60 12.13
CA LYS A 8 -8.46 3.69 13.08
C LYS A 8 -7.23 3.83 13.95
N HIS A 9 -6.68 2.74 14.40
CA HIS A 9 -5.55 2.83 15.29
C HIS A 9 -4.27 3.31 14.62
N ALA A 10 -4.07 2.99 13.38
CA ALA A 10 -2.83 3.29 12.72
C ALA A 10 -2.86 4.52 11.84
N MET A 11 -4.02 5.15 11.76
CA MET A 11 -4.14 6.27 10.86
C MET A 11 -3.23 7.41 11.19
N ALA A 12 -3.14 7.77 12.44
CA ALA A 12 -2.38 8.96 12.80
C ALA A 12 -0.89 8.84 12.44
N PRO A 13 -0.20 7.76 12.78
CA PRO A 13 1.21 7.67 12.40
C PRO A 13 1.40 7.66 10.89
N ALA A 14 0.56 6.93 10.18
CA ALA A 14 0.69 6.86 8.74
C ALA A 14 0.37 8.20 8.09
N LEU A 15 -0.64 8.89 8.61
CA LEU A 15 -1.04 10.17 8.08
C LEU A 15 0.04 11.23 8.30
N ASP A 16 0.66 11.22 9.47
CA ASP A 16 1.72 12.17 9.75
C ASP A 16 2.93 11.96 8.85
N ALA A 17 3.30 10.72 8.63
CA ALA A 17 4.39 10.40 7.73
C ALA A 17 4.09 10.88 6.31
N HIS A 18 2.85 10.66 5.86
CA HIS A 18 2.44 11.09 4.54
C HIS A 18 2.46 12.62 4.42
N LYS A 19 2.03 13.29 5.47
CA LYS A 19 2.01 14.72 5.46
C LYS A 19 3.42 15.27 5.35
N ASP A 20 4.34 14.70 6.10
CA ASP A 20 5.70 15.14 6.03
C ASP A 20 6.27 14.98 4.65
N LEU A 21 5.92 13.87 3.96
CA LEU A 21 6.40 13.69 2.65
C LEU A 21 5.96 14.77 1.72
N ASN A 22 4.70 15.20 1.84
CA ASN A 22 4.21 16.18 0.92
C ASN A 22 4.40 17.60 1.38
N GLY A 23 4.67 17.82 2.64
CA GLY A 23 4.68 19.15 3.08
C GLY A 23 5.96 19.60 3.42
N GLU A 24 6.59 19.01 4.19
CA GLU A 24 7.53 19.53 4.72
C GLU A 24 8.70 19.13 4.51
N ALA A 25 8.86 18.50 4.24
CA ALA A 25 9.79 18.41 4.08
C ALA A 25 10.89 17.97 4.44
N VAL A 26 11.25 17.05 4.12
CA VAL A 26 12.51 16.51 4.14
C VAL A 26 13.08 16.78 2.81
N PRO A 27 13.60 17.91 2.61
CA PRO A 27 13.93 18.38 1.30
C PRO A 27 14.82 17.43 0.56
N GLY A 28 14.48 17.15 -0.64
CA GLY A 28 15.31 16.38 -1.52
C GLY A 28 15.43 14.93 -1.19
N SER A 29 14.74 14.47 -0.15
CA SER A 29 14.95 13.11 0.28
C SER A 29 13.78 12.21 0.06
N THR A 30 12.65 12.66 -0.39
CA THR A 30 11.49 11.81 -0.66
C THR A 30 10.77 12.26 -1.92
N HIS A 31 10.25 11.31 -2.66
CA HIS A 31 9.47 11.59 -3.84
C HIS A 31 8.24 10.70 -3.87
N LEU A 32 7.08 11.29 -3.98
CA LEU A 32 5.85 10.55 -4.11
C LEU A 32 5.79 9.93 -5.50
N LEU A 33 5.64 8.62 -5.56
CA LEU A 33 5.58 7.91 -6.84
C LEU A 33 4.15 7.64 -7.27
N MET A 34 3.28 7.24 -6.36
CA MET A 34 1.88 7.03 -6.69
C MET A 34 1.03 6.95 -5.43
N GLU A 35 -0.24 7.22 -5.63
CA GLU A 35 -1.24 7.06 -4.58
C GLU A 35 -2.29 6.10 -5.12
N ILE A 36 -2.55 5.04 -4.40
CA ILE A 36 -3.48 4.00 -4.82
C ILE A 36 -4.70 4.06 -3.93
N ARG A 37 -5.87 4.27 -4.54
CA ARG A 37 -7.11 4.29 -3.81
C ARG A 37 -7.64 2.86 -3.78
N VAL A 38 -7.62 2.26 -2.62
CA VAL A 38 -7.98 0.86 -2.43
C VAL A 38 -9.38 0.76 -1.87
N LYS A 39 -10.21 -0.08 -2.51
CA LYS A 39 -11.55 -0.36 -2.04
C LYS A 39 -11.55 -1.78 -1.48
N CYS A 40 -11.85 -1.92 -0.19
CA CYS A 40 -11.81 -3.22 0.47
C CYS A 40 -13.12 -3.96 0.31
N GLU A 41 -13.02 -5.28 0.11
CA GLU A 41 -14.16 -6.16 0.04
C GLU A 41 -14.32 -6.85 1.38
N GLN A 42 -15.25 -7.77 1.48
CA GLN A 42 -15.52 -8.43 2.74
C GLN A 42 -14.36 -9.33 3.16
N ALA A 43 -13.88 -9.15 4.35
CA ALA A 43 -12.78 -9.95 4.88
C ALA A 43 -13.26 -11.33 5.29
N VAL A 44 -12.35 -12.30 5.20
CA VAL A 44 -12.55 -13.60 5.84
C VAL A 44 -11.48 -13.74 6.91
N SER A 45 -11.80 -14.40 8.00
CA SER A 45 -10.88 -14.45 9.12
C SER A 45 -11.02 -15.71 9.93
N VAL A 46 -9.99 -16.00 10.70
CA VAL A 46 -9.99 -17.10 11.65
C VAL A 46 -9.29 -16.62 12.92
N LYS A 47 -9.83 -17.01 14.06
CA LYS A 47 -9.22 -16.67 15.32
C LYS A 47 -8.61 -17.95 15.88
N GLY A 48 -7.30 -18.00 15.88
CA GLY A 48 -6.58 -19.16 16.39
C GLY A 48 -6.12 -18.94 17.83
N LYS A 49 -5.44 -19.94 18.37
CA LYS A 49 -4.94 -19.88 19.74
C LYS A 49 -3.78 -18.89 19.85
N THR A 50 -2.90 -18.87 18.87
CA THR A 50 -1.70 -18.04 18.96
C THR A 50 -1.83 -16.72 18.23
N LYS A 51 -2.73 -16.62 17.29
CA LYS A 51 -2.96 -15.38 16.56
C LYS A 51 -4.27 -15.46 15.78
N SER A 52 -4.72 -14.33 15.29
CA SER A 52 -5.85 -14.26 14.39
C SER A 52 -5.34 -13.88 13.00
N ILE A 53 -5.98 -14.38 11.97
CA ILE A 53 -5.63 -14.06 10.60
C ILE A 53 -6.84 -13.46 9.92
N ALA A 54 -6.65 -12.38 9.17
CA ALA A 54 -7.68 -11.82 8.33
C ALA A 54 -7.14 -11.70 6.91
N MET A 55 -7.95 -12.03 5.92
CA MET A 55 -7.61 -11.82 4.53
C MET A 55 -8.68 -10.91 3.95
N ILE A 56 -8.25 -9.78 3.43
CA ILE A 56 -9.15 -8.74 2.94
C ILE A 56 -8.92 -8.58 1.45
N PRO A 57 -9.83 -9.09 0.62
CA PRO A 57 -9.72 -8.86 -0.82
C PRO A 57 -9.97 -7.39 -1.12
N PHE A 58 -9.37 -6.89 -2.18
CA PHE A 58 -9.60 -5.50 -2.54
C PHE A 58 -9.41 -5.27 -4.04
N THR A 59 -10.00 -4.16 -4.49
CA THR A 59 -9.73 -3.59 -5.79
C THR A 59 -9.12 -2.22 -5.57
N GLY A 60 -8.72 -1.56 -6.62
CA GLY A 60 -8.16 -0.22 -6.45
C GLY A 60 -7.73 0.37 -7.77
N GLU A 61 -7.44 1.65 -7.70
CA GLU A 61 -7.01 2.38 -8.89
C GLU A 61 -6.04 3.48 -8.51
N THR A 62 -5.25 3.91 -9.45
CA THR A 62 -4.34 5.01 -9.26
C THR A 62 -4.31 5.88 -10.51
N GLU A 63 -4.23 7.20 -10.30
CA GLU A 63 -4.07 8.12 -11.37
C GLU A 63 -2.90 8.98 -10.95
N GLY A 64 -1.85 9.03 -11.68
CA GLY A 64 -0.68 9.77 -11.24
C GLY A 64 0.23 10.20 -12.36
N LYS A 65 1.28 10.89 -11.95
CA LYS A 65 2.22 11.46 -12.88
C LYS A 65 3.00 10.39 -13.63
N TYR A 66 3.31 9.29 -12.97
CA TYR A 66 4.16 8.28 -13.57
C TYR A 66 3.40 7.08 -14.11
N PHE A 67 2.25 6.79 -13.55
CA PHE A 67 1.49 5.60 -13.91
C PHE A 67 0.01 5.82 -13.58
N THR A 68 -0.85 5.35 -14.47
CA THR A 68 -2.29 5.35 -14.27
C THR A 68 -2.81 3.96 -14.57
N GLY A 69 -3.56 3.39 -13.66
CA GLY A 69 -4.06 2.03 -13.84
C GLY A 69 -4.93 1.56 -12.70
N LYS A 70 -5.22 0.28 -12.71
CA LYS A 70 -6.10 -0.31 -11.68
C LYS A 70 -5.65 -1.72 -11.34
N VAL A 71 -6.10 -2.20 -10.20
CA VAL A 71 -5.83 -3.57 -9.77
C VAL A 71 -6.55 -4.54 -10.69
N ILE A 72 -5.83 -5.53 -11.18
CA ILE A 72 -6.42 -6.61 -11.95
C ILE A 72 -6.33 -7.89 -11.11
N GLY A 73 -7.24 -8.83 -11.36
CA GLY A 73 -7.35 -10.01 -10.52
C GLY A 73 -7.81 -9.59 -9.13
N ALA A 74 -7.39 -10.32 -8.15
CA ALA A 74 -7.77 -10.04 -6.77
C ALA A 74 -6.54 -9.60 -5.99
N GLY A 75 -6.58 -8.40 -5.44
CA GLY A 75 -5.61 -8.00 -4.44
C GLY A 75 -6.04 -8.56 -3.09
N VAL A 76 -5.10 -8.94 -2.26
CA VAL A 76 -5.41 -9.47 -0.93
C VAL A 76 -4.43 -8.90 0.09
N ASP A 77 -4.99 -8.37 1.17
CA ASP A 77 -4.21 -7.95 2.32
C ASP A 77 -4.37 -9.03 3.38
N THR A 78 -3.28 -9.66 3.78
CA THR A 78 -3.29 -10.68 4.82
C THR A 78 -2.73 -10.07 6.10
N GLN A 79 -3.52 -10.12 7.15
CA GLN A 79 -3.14 -9.56 8.46
C GLN A 79 -2.96 -10.67 9.46
N LYS A 80 -1.83 -10.66 10.16
CA LYS A 80 -1.54 -11.60 11.24
C LYS A 80 -1.53 -10.80 12.52
N ILE A 81 -2.48 -11.07 13.39
CA ILE A 81 -2.71 -10.26 14.59
C ILE A 81 -2.42 -11.11 15.81
N ASP A 82 -1.45 -10.69 16.62
CA ASP A 82 -1.08 -11.45 17.80
C ASP A 82 -2.04 -11.16 18.96
N PRO A 83 -1.95 -11.90 20.06
CA PRO A 83 -2.89 -11.71 21.18
C PRO A 83 -2.84 -10.32 21.79
N GLN A 84 -1.76 -9.57 21.61
CA GLN A 84 -1.64 -8.22 22.13
C GLN A 84 -2.17 -7.18 21.13
N GLY A 85 -2.66 -7.62 19.99
CA GLY A 85 -3.23 -6.72 19.00
C GLY A 85 -2.25 -6.19 17.97
N LYS A 86 -1.00 -6.64 17.99
CA LYS A 86 -0.03 -6.18 17.01
C LYS A 86 -0.30 -6.90 15.68
N ALA A 87 -0.44 -6.13 14.63
CA ALA A 87 -0.79 -6.67 13.32
C ALA A 87 0.35 -6.52 12.33
N ALA A 88 0.77 -7.63 11.75
CA ALA A 88 1.69 -7.63 10.61
C ALA A 88 0.87 -7.79 9.35
N LEU A 89 1.09 -6.91 8.37
CA LEU A 89 0.29 -6.88 7.17
C LEU A 89 1.14 -7.16 5.96
N SER A 90 0.56 -7.85 4.99
CA SER A 90 1.18 -8.09 3.70
C SER A 90 0.10 -8.04 2.63
N ALA A 91 0.13 -7.01 1.80
CA ALA A 91 -0.82 -6.85 0.72
C ALA A 91 -0.12 -7.12 -0.61
N ARG A 92 -0.71 -7.98 -1.43
CA ARG A 92 -0.16 -8.31 -2.75
C ARG A 92 -1.18 -8.03 -3.81
N TYR A 93 -0.78 -7.36 -4.85
CA TYR A 93 -1.68 -7.02 -5.94
C TYR A 93 -0.93 -6.67 -7.20
N MET A 94 -1.64 -6.74 -8.32
CA MET A 94 -1.11 -6.41 -9.63
C MET A 94 -1.89 -5.25 -10.20
N LEU A 95 -1.19 -4.22 -10.63
CA LEU A 95 -1.80 -3.09 -11.33
C LEU A 95 -1.55 -3.23 -12.83
N GLU A 96 -2.52 -2.84 -13.62
CA GLU A 96 -2.37 -2.79 -15.07
C GLU A 96 -2.82 -1.42 -15.54
N GLY A 97 -2.05 -0.81 -16.40
CA GLY A 97 -2.38 0.51 -16.93
C GLY A 97 -1.32 1.01 -17.89
N THR A 98 -1.02 2.30 -17.80
CA THR A 98 -0.04 2.92 -18.69
C THR A 98 0.97 3.74 -17.90
N ASP A 99 2.21 3.69 -18.33
CA ASP A 99 3.26 4.51 -17.73
C ASP A 99 3.25 5.93 -18.34
N TYR A 100 4.17 6.78 -17.89
CA TYR A 100 4.18 8.19 -18.32
C TYR A 100 4.62 8.36 -19.78
N GLY A 101 5.09 7.31 -20.42
CA GLY A 101 5.34 7.32 -21.85
C GLY A 101 4.14 6.88 -22.67
N GLY A 102 3.02 6.55 -21.98
CA GLY A 102 1.82 6.09 -22.67
C GLY A 102 1.85 4.61 -23.03
N ASN A 103 2.81 3.85 -22.51
CA ASN A 103 2.94 2.44 -22.86
C ASN A 103 2.19 1.54 -21.88
N PRO A 104 1.47 0.54 -22.36
CA PRO A 104 0.79 -0.41 -21.46
C PRO A 104 1.82 -1.16 -20.64
N CYS A 105 1.52 -1.34 -19.37
CA CYS A 105 2.43 -2.06 -18.49
C CYS A 105 1.71 -2.56 -17.24
N ARG A 106 2.40 -3.38 -16.48
CA ARG A 106 1.92 -3.90 -15.20
C ARG A 106 2.92 -3.60 -14.10
N ILE A 107 2.40 -3.48 -12.90
CA ILE A 107 3.21 -3.31 -11.71
C ILE A 107 2.71 -4.27 -10.65
N PHE A 108 3.59 -5.15 -10.17
CA PHE A 108 3.28 -5.98 -9.02
C PHE A 108 3.75 -5.24 -7.77
N ILE A 109 2.94 -5.24 -6.74
CA ILE A 109 3.30 -4.66 -5.47
C ILE A 109 3.05 -5.66 -4.34
N GLU A 110 4.05 -5.83 -3.48
CA GLU A 110 3.86 -6.54 -2.23
C GLU A 110 4.25 -5.56 -1.14
N ASN A 111 3.28 -5.08 -0.39
CA ASN A 111 3.50 -4.06 0.61
C ASN A 111 3.44 -4.70 2.00
N GLN A 112 4.55 -4.70 2.71
CA GLN A 112 4.64 -5.35 4.00
C GLN A 112 5.03 -4.39 5.10
N GLY A 113 4.50 -4.61 6.27
CA GLY A 113 4.84 -3.80 7.43
C GLY A 113 4.01 -4.16 8.62
N VAL A 114 4.27 -3.46 9.72
CA VAL A 114 3.49 -3.58 10.94
C VAL A 114 2.62 -2.35 11.05
N TRP A 115 1.36 -2.57 11.41
CA TRP A 115 0.41 -1.48 11.51
C TRP A 115 0.90 -0.45 12.52
N GLY A 116 0.94 0.79 12.12
CA GLY A 116 1.49 1.86 12.93
C GLY A 116 2.94 2.19 12.63
N GLY A 117 3.61 1.37 11.84
CA GLY A 117 4.98 1.61 11.42
C GLY A 117 5.08 1.90 9.93
N GLU A 118 6.29 1.91 9.42
CA GLU A 118 6.49 2.10 7.99
C GLU A 118 6.23 0.83 7.25
N PHE A 119 5.74 0.96 6.03
CA PHE A 119 5.57 -0.17 5.14
C PHE A 119 6.65 -0.10 4.08
N ILE A 120 7.17 -1.27 3.69
CA ILE A 120 8.23 -1.36 2.70
C ILE A 120 7.71 -2.14 1.51
N PRO A 121 7.35 -1.46 0.42
CA PRO A 121 6.83 -2.15 -0.76
C PRO A 121 7.96 -2.77 -1.58
N LEU A 122 7.67 -3.94 -2.13
CA LEU A 122 8.47 -4.53 -3.19
C LEU A 122 7.72 -4.25 -4.47
N ILE A 123 8.40 -3.76 -5.49
CA ILE A 123 7.80 -3.49 -6.79
C ILE A 123 8.53 -4.29 -7.85
N VAL A 124 7.75 -4.89 -8.77
CA VAL A 124 8.27 -5.52 -9.97
C VAL A 124 7.40 -5.03 -11.13
N THR A 125 8.01 -4.59 -12.21
CA THR A 125 7.26 -4.01 -13.33
C THR A 125 7.90 -4.38 -14.66
N ASP A 126 7.08 -4.44 -15.70
CA ASP A 126 7.59 -4.65 -17.06
C ASP A 126 7.74 -3.32 -17.82
N SER A 127 7.56 -2.18 -17.15
CA SER A 127 7.78 -0.89 -17.79
C SER A 127 9.26 -0.52 -17.73
N PRO A 128 9.93 -0.32 -18.87
CA PRO A 128 11.32 0.15 -18.84
C PRO A 128 11.46 1.51 -18.18
N LEU A 129 10.43 2.35 -18.26
CA LEU A 129 10.48 3.69 -17.67
C LEU A 129 10.39 3.66 -16.15
N LEU A 130 9.77 2.64 -15.60
CA LEU A 130 9.59 2.51 -14.16
C LEU A 130 10.51 1.48 -13.53
N ALA A 131 11.38 0.85 -14.33
CA ALA A 131 12.21 -0.26 -13.88
C ALA A 131 13.10 0.10 -12.69
N GLU A 132 13.51 1.35 -12.57
CA GLU A 132 14.35 1.76 -11.46
C GLU A 132 13.64 1.68 -10.12
N TRP A 133 12.31 1.63 -10.13
CA TRP A 133 11.56 1.48 -8.89
C TRP A 133 11.83 0.13 -8.22
N GLU A 134 12.26 -0.87 -8.99
CA GLU A 134 12.54 -2.18 -8.41
C GLU A 134 13.72 -2.17 -7.45
N GLU A 135 14.64 -1.23 -7.65
CA GLU A 135 15.83 -1.16 -6.82
C GLU A 135 15.87 0.07 -5.93
N ALA A 136 14.84 0.86 -5.95
CA ALA A 136 14.79 2.10 -5.16
C ALA A 136 14.51 1.81 -3.68
N ASP A 137 14.86 2.74 -2.82
CA ASP A 137 14.53 2.67 -1.40
C ASP A 137 13.09 3.14 -1.23
N LEU A 138 12.16 2.21 -1.17
CA LEU A 138 10.74 2.52 -1.18
C LEU A 138 10.13 2.46 0.21
N ARG A 139 9.15 3.32 0.42
CA ARG A 139 8.34 3.32 1.64
C ARG A 139 6.89 3.58 1.24
N ALA A 140 5.97 3.15 2.09
CA ALA A 140 4.56 3.42 1.87
C ALA A 140 3.89 3.87 3.15
N ALA A 141 2.93 4.77 3.00
CA ALA A 141 2.06 5.21 4.08
C ALA A 141 0.64 4.82 3.71
N VAL A 142 -0.14 4.43 4.72
CA VAL A 142 -1.50 3.96 4.52
C VAL A 142 -2.43 4.82 5.35
N LYS A 143 -3.46 5.37 4.69
CA LYS A 143 -4.43 6.23 5.35
C LYS A 143 -5.82 5.70 5.07
N GLY A 144 -6.67 5.60 6.09
CA GLY A 144 -8.05 5.16 5.88
C GLY A 144 -8.88 6.18 5.12
N ILE A 145 -9.73 5.70 4.24
CA ILE A 145 -10.71 6.50 3.53
C ILE A 145 -12.03 5.73 3.57
N PRO A 146 -13.15 6.35 3.23
CA PRO A 146 -14.41 5.61 3.21
C PRO A 146 -14.32 4.39 2.32
N GLY A 147 -14.60 3.22 2.90
CA GLY A 147 -14.61 1.95 2.17
C GLY A 147 -13.26 1.32 1.91
N GLY A 148 -12.17 1.90 2.39
CA GLY A 148 -10.86 1.34 2.13
C GLY A 148 -9.72 2.17 2.67
N VAL A 149 -8.64 2.22 1.90
CA VAL A 149 -7.45 2.98 2.29
C VAL A 149 -6.85 3.68 1.07
N MET A 150 -6.10 4.72 1.34
CA MET A 150 -5.22 5.34 0.36
C MET A 150 -3.80 4.92 0.69
N VAL A 151 -3.12 4.33 -0.27
CA VAL A 151 -1.73 3.90 -0.10
C VAL A 151 -0.85 4.86 -0.89
N SER A 152 0.06 5.52 -0.21
CA SER A 152 0.99 6.44 -0.85
C SER A 152 2.36 5.77 -0.89
N VAL A 153 2.90 5.59 -2.09
CA VAL A 153 4.20 4.96 -2.30
C VAL A 153 5.19 6.04 -2.69
N TYR A 154 6.30 6.07 -1.99
CA TYR A 154 7.33 7.08 -2.24
C TYR A 154 8.71 6.47 -2.14
N ARG A 155 9.69 7.15 -2.73
CA ARG A 155 11.07 6.72 -2.61
C ARG A 155 11.87 7.74 -1.86
N LYS A 156 12.85 7.27 -1.12
CA LYS A 156 13.76 8.10 -0.35
C LYS A 156 15.02 8.37 -1.17
N GLY A 157 15.54 9.54 -1.01
CA GLY A 157 16.74 9.94 -1.69
C GLY A 157 16.48 10.59 -3.02
#